data_0d4c2e19cc07f371847283f4057ed1ef
#
_entry.id   0d4c2e19cc07f371847283f4057ed1ef
#
_cell.length_a   1.000
_cell.length_b   1.000
_cell.length_c   1.000
_cell.angle_alpha   90.00
_cell.angle_beta   90.00
_cell.angle_gamma   90.00
#
_symmetry.space_group_name_H-M   'P 1'
#
loop_
_entity.id
_entity.type
_entity.pdbx_description
1 polymer ?
#
loop_
_entity_poly.entity_id
_entity_poly.type
_entity_poly.pdbx_seq_one_letter_code
_entity_poly.pdbx_strand_id
1 'polypeptide(L)'
;PLYSSAASDVYKRQVLALSIASTEHPLQALAEDYVGRVLTKLDYVGVLAFEFFEVDGGLKANEIAPRVHNSGHWTIEGAECSQFENHLRAVAGLPLGSTAKVGESAMLNFLGSVPDVAKVTAIADCHLHHYGKAFKAGRKVGHATLRCADMASLKARIAEVDALIQG
;
A
#
# COMPACT_ATOMS: atom_id res chain seq x y z
N PRO A 1 9.96 9.25 3.25
CA PRO A 1 9.24 8.01 3.53
C PRO A 1 7.83 8.05 2.93
N LEU A 2 7.40 6.91 2.38
CA LEU A 2 6.05 6.73 1.88
C LEU A 2 5.19 6.19 3.00
N TYR A 3 4.11 6.87 3.31
CA TYR A 3 3.16 6.47 4.33
C TYR A 3 1.87 5.95 3.69
N SER A 4 1.28 4.92 4.24
CA SER A 4 -0.08 4.52 3.89
C SER A 4 -0.86 4.23 5.17
N SER A 5 -2.07 4.78 5.30
CA SER A 5 -3.02 4.35 6.30
C SER A 5 -3.78 3.13 5.79
N ALA A 6 -3.83 2.08 6.59
CA ALA A 6 -4.55 0.86 6.26
C ALA A 6 -5.76 0.71 7.17
N ALA A 7 -6.93 0.51 6.58
CA ALA A 7 -8.09 0.01 7.32
C ALA A 7 -7.98 -1.53 7.40
N SER A 8 -7.77 -2.06 8.59
CA SER A 8 -7.79 -3.50 8.84
C SER A 8 -8.97 -3.86 9.73
N ASP A 9 -9.76 -4.85 9.32
CA ASP A 9 -10.78 -5.45 10.17
C ASP A 9 -10.12 -6.24 11.31
N VAL A 10 -10.42 -5.87 12.55
CA VAL A 10 -9.74 -6.28 13.77
C VAL A 10 -10.26 -7.62 14.30
N TYR A 11 -10.49 -8.64 13.49
CA TYR A 11 -10.75 -9.98 14.05
C TYR A 11 -10.22 -11.15 13.19
N LYS A 12 -9.27 -11.89 13.73
CA LYS A 12 -8.80 -13.23 13.31
C LYS A 12 -8.13 -13.40 11.94
N ARG A 13 -6.99 -12.86 11.72
CA ARG A 13 -6.06 -12.83 10.59
C ARG A 13 -6.17 -11.48 9.89
N GLN A 14 -5.33 -10.57 10.30
CA GLN A 14 -5.22 -9.25 9.69
C GLN A 14 -4.68 -9.39 8.27
N VAL A 15 -5.59 -9.45 7.31
CA VAL A 15 -5.23 -9.37 5.91
C VAL A 15 -5.57 -7.97 5.44
N LEU A 16 -4.55 -7.20 5.05
CA LEU A 16 -4.74 -5.88 4.49
C LEU A 16 -5.68 -5.96 3.29
N ALA A 17 -6.86 -5.34 3.38
CA ALA A 17 -7.83 -5.26 2.29
C ALA A 17 -7.65 -3.98 1.48
N LEU A 18 -7.48 -2.84 2.16
CA LEU A 18 -7.36 -1.50 1.57
C LEU A 18 -6.14 -0.78 2.16
N SER A 19 -5.38 -0.10 1.29
CA SER A 19 -4.31 0.83 1.67
C SER A 19 -4.53 2.16 0.94
N ILE A 20 -4.57 3.27 1.69
CA ILE A 20 -4.74 4.62 1.15
C ILE A 20 -3.46 5.40 1.38
N ALA A 21 -2.94 6.03 0.34
CA ALA A 21 -1.78 6.90 0.43
C ALA A 21 -2.12 8.13 1.30
N SER A 22 -1.31 8.41 2.30
CA SER A 22 -1.46 9.58 3.16
C SER A 22 -0.11 10.23 3.42
N THR A 23 -0.09 11.55 3.47
CA THR A 23 1.07 12.36 3.85
C THR A 23 0.77 13.30 5.02
N GLU A 24 -0.44 13.24 5.56
CA GLU A 24 -0.95 14.18 6.57
C GLU A 24 -1.50 13.47 7.82
N HIS A 25 -0.85 12.38 8.23
CA HIS A 25 -1.28 11.69 9.43
C HIS A 25 -0.67 12.34 10.69
N PRO A 26 -1.42 12.58 11.78
CA PRO A 26 -0.90 13.21 13.01
C PRO A 26 0.31 12.49 13.62
N LEU A 27 0.38 11.17 13.47
CA LEU A 27 1.46 10.34 13.99
C LEU A 27 2.59 10.07 12.98
N GLN A 28 2.59 10.74 11.81
CA GLN A 28 3.58 10.48 10.77
C GLN A 28 5.01 10.73 11.26
N ALA A 29 5.26 11.88 11.88
CA ALA A 29 6.59 12.21 12.38
C ALA A 29 7.09 11.19 13.41
N LEU A 30 6.21 10.66 14.26
CA LEU A 30 6.54 9.61 15.21
C LEU A 30 6.87 8.29 14.52
N ALA A 31 6.11 7.93 13.50
CA ALA A 31 6.38 6.73 12.68
C ALA A 31 7.72 6.83 11.96
N GLU A 32 8.03 7.99 11.39
CA GLU A 32 9.30 8.27 10.70
C GLU A 32 10.49 8.18 11.65
N ASP A 33 10.39 8.72 12.89
CA ASP A 33 11.42 8.55 13.91
C ASP A 33 11.67 7.07 14.23
N TYR A 34 10.61 6.30 14.44
CA TYR A 34 10.76 4.87 14.74
C TYR A 34 11.42 4.11 13.59
N VAL A 35 10.99 4.36 12.35
CA VAL A 35 11.58 3.73 11.15
C VAL A 35 13.04 4.14 11.00
N GLY A 36 13.36 5.44 11.15
CA GLY A 36 14.73 5.96 11.05
C GLY A 36 15.68 5.31 12.05
N ARG A 37 15.24 5.16 13.31
CA ARG A 37 16.01 4.48 14.36
C ARG A 37 16.26 3.00 14.04
N VAL A 38 15.27 2.30 13.49
CA VAL A 38 15.40 0.89 13.08
C VAL A 38 16.38 0.78 11.92
N LEU A 39 16.23 1.60 10.88
CA LEU A 39 17.13 1.61 9.72
C LEU A 39 18.59 1.85 10.14
N THR A 40 18.83 2.87 10.98
CA THR A 40 20.16 3.19 11.50
C THR A 40 20.74 2.04 12.32
N LYS A 41 19.92 1.44 13.22
CA LYS A 41 20.40 0.35 14.08
C LYS A 41 20.74 -0.92 13.30
N LEU A 42 20.04 -1.18 12.20
CA LEU A 42 20.25 -2.36 11.35
C LEU A 42 21.28 -2.12 10.25
N ASP A 43 21.74 -0.88 10.06
CA ASP A 43 22.54 -0.47 8.89
C ASP A 43 21.93 -0.98 7.57
N TYR A 44 20.59 -0.81 7.47
CA TYR A 44 19.82 -1.43 6.40
C TYR A 44 19.78 -0.56 5.13
N VAL A 45 20.07 -1.18 4.00
CA VAL A 45 19.99 -0.57 2.67
C VAL A 45 18.83 -1.21 1.88
N GLY A 46 17.87 -0.40 1.48
CA GLY A 46 16.68 -0.85 0.73
C GLY A 46 15.39 -0.28 1.30
N VAL A 47 14.26 -0.70 0.74
CA VAL A 47 12.93 -0.39 1.29
C VAL A 47 12.66 -1.28 2.49
N LEU A 48 12.26 -0.67 3.59
CA LEU A 48 11.77 -1.33 4.79
C LEU A 48 10.36 -0.84 5.08
N ALA A 49 9.42 -1.75 5.22
CA ALA A 49 8.09 -1.44 5.70
C ALA A 49 8.00 -1.72 7.20
N PHE A 50 7.44 -0.77 7.94
CA PHE A 50 7.15 -0.93 9.35
C PHE A 50 5.65 -0.66 9.55
N GLU A 51 4.89 -1.70 9.89
CA GLU A 51 3.48 -1.59 10.20
C GLU A 51 3.26 -1.29 11.66
N PHE A 52 2.36 -0.35 11.92
CA PHE A 52 1.96 0.03 13.28
C PHE A 52 0.45 -0.12 13.45
N PHE A 53 0.02 -0.39 14.67
CA PHE A 53 -1.33 -0.10 15.14
C PHE A 53 -1.34 1.26 15.81
N GLU A 54 -2.35 2.05 15.51
CA GLU A 54 -2.68 3.23 16.31
C GLU A 54 -3.53 2.80 17.49
N VAL A 55 -3.03 3.07 18.71
CA VAL A 55 -3.70 2.72 19.95
C VAL A 55 -3.53 3.87 20.94
N ASP A 56 -4.64 4.39 21.43
CA ASP A 56 -4.67 5.47 22.44
C ASP A 56 -3.81 6.70 22.04
N GLY A 57 -3.86 7.09 20.76
CA GLY A 57 -3.10 8.22 20.23
C GLY A 57 -1.58 7.99 20.09
N GLY A 58 -1.13 6.75 20.21
CA GLY A 58 0.26 6.33 20.00
C GLY A 58 0.40 5.21 18.99
N LEU A 59 1.64 4.81 18.71
CA LEU A 59 1.96 3.73 17.77
C LEU A 59 2.46 2.50 18.51
N LYS A 60 1.91 1.34 18.18
CA LYS A 60 2.41 0.02 18.58
C LYS A 60 2.90 -0.74 17.36
N ALA A 61 4.13 -1.28 17.43
CA ALA A 61 4.70 -2.09 16.37
C ALA A 61 3.84 -3.35 16.11
N ASN A 62 3.58 -3.61 14.83
CA ASN A 62 2.92 -4.82 14.34
C ASN A 62 3.91 -5.72 13.61
N GLU A 63 4.42 -5.28 12.47
CA GLU A 63 5.30 -6.06 11.60
C GLU A 63 6.42 -5.19 11.03
N ILE A 64 7.61 -5.78 10.88
CA ILE A 64 8.70 -5.19 10.11
C ILE A 64 9.02 -6.11 8.94
N ALA A 65 9.02 -5.55 7.74
CA ALA A 65 9.38 -6.26 6.52
C ALA A 65 10.54 -5.55 5.81
N PRO A 66 11.77 -6.11 5.84
CA PRO A 66 12.95 -5.52 5.19
C PRO A 66 12.91 -5.81 3.68
N ARG A 67 11.90 -5.35 3.01
CA ARG A 67 11.62 -5.53 1.58
C ARG A 67 10.47 -4.61 1.16
N VAL A 68 10.22 -4.55 -0.16
CA VAL A 68 8.95 -4.02 -0.68
C VAL A 68 7.76 -4.72 -0.03
N HIS A 69 6.72 -3.96 0.27
CA HIS A 69 5.57 -4.44 1.02
C HIS A 69 4.26 -4.17 0.31
N ASN A 70 3.28 -5.06 0.52
CA ASN A 70 1.97 -4.96 -0.13
C ASN A 70 1.25 -3.64 0.18
N SER A 71 1.37 -3.10 1.40
CA SER A 71 0.78 -1.80 1.74
C SER A 71 1.31 -0.63 0.91
N GLY A 72 2.50 -0.77 0.32
CA GLY A 72 3.12 0.21 -0.57
C GLY A 72 2.91 -0.07 -2.07
N HIS A 73 2.10 -1.05 -2.48
CA HIS A 73 1.89 -1.34 -3.90
C HIS A 73 1.18 -0.22 -4.66
N TRP A 74 0.41 0.64 -3.96
CA TRP A 74 -0.18 1.84 -4.55
C TRP A 74 0.87 2.75 -5.19
N THR A 75 2.14 2.67 -4.76
CA THR A 75 3.24 3.49 -5.29
C THR A 75 3.58 3.21 -6.75
N ILE A 76 3.12 2.08 -7.31
CA ILE A 76 3.36 1.73 -8.72
C ILE A 76 2.78 2.82 -9.62
N GLU A 77 1.55 3.24 -9.37
CA GLU A 77 0.87 4.30 -10.12
C GLU A 77 0.79 5.63 -9.36
N GLY A 78 0.84 5.59 -8.02
CA GLY A 78 0.55 6.71 -7.15
C GLY A 78 1.76 7.46 -6.60
N ALA A 79 2.99 7.12 -6.99
CA ALA A 79 4.20 7.84 -6.64
C ALA A 79 5.05 8.12 -7.88
N GLU A 80 5.87 9.18 -7.86
CA GLU A 80 6.81 9.48 -8.94
C GLU A 80 7.83 8.37 -9.15
N CYS A 81 8.30 7.75 -8.04
CA CYS A 81 9.14 6.57 -8.08
C CYS A 81 8.57 5.52 -7.14
N SER A 82 8.29 4.34 -7.65
CA SER A 82 7.69 3.27 -6.87
C SER A 82 8.63 2.70 -5.79
N GLN A 83 8.06 2.04 -4.78
CA GLN A 83 8.85 1.31 -3.79
C GLN A 83 9.77 0.25 -4.43
N PHE A 84 9.33 -0.35 -5.54
CA PHE A 84 10.12 -1.37 -6.25
C PHE A 84 11.35 -0.76 -6.88
N GLU A 85 11.19 0.33 -7.59
CA GLU A 85 12.29 1.04 -8.23
C GLU A 85 13.27 1.60 -7.19
N ASN A 86 12.76 2.27 -6.15
CA ASN A 86 13.61 2.80 -5.09
C ASN A 86 14.33 1.70 -4.30
N HIS A 87 13.73 0.52 -4.14
CA HIS A 87 14.42 -0.61 -3.53
C HIS A 87 15.61 -1.05 -4.38
N LEU A 88 15.42 -1.20 -5.69
CA LEU A 88 16.49 -1.56 -6.62
C LEU A 88 17.58 -0.50 -6.69
N ARG A 89 17.19 0.79 -6.74
CA ARG A 89 18.15 1.91 -6.72
C ARG A 89 19.00 1.88 -5.45
N ALA A 90 18.38 1.73 -4.29
CA ALA A 90 19.09 1.66 -3.01
C ALA A 90 20.09 0.52 -2.96
N VAL A 91 19.66 -0.70 -3.32
CA VAL A 91 20.53 -1.90 -3.31
C VAL A 91 21.67 -1.79 -4.31
N ALA A 92 21.45 -1.13 -5.45
CA ALA A 92 22.47 -0.91 -6.47
C ALA A 92 23.37 0.31 -6.18
N GLY A 93 23.17 1.04 -5.07
CA GLY A 93 23.94 2.25 -4.75
C GLY A 93 23.65 3.43 -5.70
N LEU A 94 22.47 3.45 -6.33
CA LEU A 94 22.04 4.49 -7.24
C LEU A 94 21.31 5.62 -6.48
N PRO A 95 21.27 6.85 -7.01
CA PRO A 95 20.45 7.92 -6.45
C PRO A 95 18.97 7.51 -6.37
N LEU A 96 18.34 7.78 -5.23
CA LEU A 96 16.90 7.48 -5.06
C LEU A 96 16.05 8.43 -5.90
N GLY A 97 14.95 7.93 -6.44
CA GLY A 97 13.91 8.72 -7.08
C GLY A 97 12.99 9.38 -6.06
N SER A 98 12.28 10.42 -6.51
CA SER A 98 11.29 11.12 -5.69
C SER A 98 10.19 10.18 -5.22
N THR A 99 9.86 10.25 -3.94
CA THR A 99 8.74 9.50 -3.34
C THR A 99 7.45 10.33 -3.29
N ALA A 100 7.42 11.49 -3.98
CA ALA A 100 6.27 12.36 -4.00
C ALA A 100 5.02 11.62 -4.52
N LYS A 101 3.91 11.83 -3.84
CA LYS A 101 2.60 11.28 -4.23
C LYS A 101 2.11 11.95 -5.51
N VAL A 102 1.56 11.17 -6.43
CA VAL A 102 0.91 11.63 -7.66
C VAL A 102 -0.60 11.46 -7.51
N GLY A 103 -1.30 12.55 -7.29
CA GLY A 103 -2.74 12.53 -7.01
C GLY A 103 -3.09 11.83 -5.70
N GLU A 104 -4.36 11.46 -5.56
CA GLU A 104 -4.86 10.66 -4.45
C GLU A 104 -4.88 9.18 -4.85
N SER A 105 -4.26 8.31 -4.05
CA SER A 105 -4.07 6.91 -4.45
C SER A 105 -4.46 5.92 -3.36
N ALA A 106 -5.00 4.78 -3.80
CA ALA A 106 -5.31 3.66 -2.95
C ALA A 106 -5.02 2.33 -3.65
N MET A 107 -4.90 1.27 -2.87
CA MET A 107 -4.76 -0.11 -3.35
C MET A 107 -5.75 -1.00 -2.61
N LEU A 108 -6.52 -1.79 -3.36
CA LEU A 108 -7.43 -2.82 -2.83
C LEU A 108 -6.90 -4.20 -3.19
N ASN A 109 -6.71 -5.06 -2.19
CA ASN A 109 -6.28 -6.44 -2.43
C ASN A 109 -7.45 -7.34 -2.81
N PHE A 110 -7.22 -8.21 -3.78
CA PHE A 110 -8.13 -9.31 -4.12
C PHE A 110 -7.75 -10.54 -3.32
N LEU A 111 -8.69 -11.00 -2.48
CA LEU A 111 -8.48 -12.12 -1.56
C LEU A 111 -9.22 -13.36 -2.06
N GLY A 112 -8.47 -14.43 -2.34
CA GLY A 112 -9.01 -15.70 -2.85
C GLY A 112 -9.18 -15.71 -4.36
N SER A 113 -9.98 -14.83 -4.93
CA SER A 113 -10.24 -14.71 -6.37
C SER A 113 -10.03 -13.29 -6.86
N VAL A 114 -9.77 -13.15 -8.15
CA VAL A 114 -9.76 -11.85 -8.84
C VAL A 114 -11.18 -11.61 -9.36
N PRO A 115 -11.79 -10.43 -9.14
CA PRO A 115 -13.06 -10.08 -9.73
C PRO A 115 -13.00 -10.10 -11.28
N ASP A 116 -14.15 -9.95 -11.93
CA ASP A 116 -14.21 -9.85 -13.39
C ASP A 116 -13.27 -8.75 -13.91
N VAL A 117 -12.24 -9.16 -14.64
CA VAL A 117 -11.18 -8.29 -15.15
C VAL A 117 -11.74 -7.16 -16.02
N ALA A 118 -12.74 -7.46 -16.86
CA ALA A 118 -13.33 -6.47 -17.74
C ALA A 118 -14.08 -5.39 -16.94
N LYS A 119 -14.76 -5.77 -15.86
CA LYS A 119 -15.46 -4.83 -14.97
C LYS A 119 -14.48 -3.98 -14.18
N VAL A 120 -13.42 -4.56 -13.63
CA VAL A 120 -12.40 -3.81 -12.88
C VAL A 120 -11.69 -2.81 -13.78
N THR A 121 -11.29 -3.23 -14.98
CA THR A 121 -10.56 -2.35 -15.92
C THR A 121 -11.45 -1.31 -16.59
N ALA A 122 -12.78 -1.45 -16.53
CA ALA A 122 -13.72 -0.43 -16.98
C ALA A 122 -13.87 0.74 -15.97
N ILE A 123 -13.44 0.55 -14.72
CA ILE A 123 -13.46 1.62 -13.73
C ILE A 123 -12.37 2.64 -14.09
N ALA A 124 -12.75 3.90 -14.20
CA ALA A 124 -11.78 4.98 -14.49
C ALA A 124 -10.72 5.07 -13.40
N ASP A 125 -9.49 5.44 -13.78
CA ASP A 125 -8.35 5.62 -12.87
C ASP A 125 -7.94 4.32 -12.11
N CYS A 126 -8.38 3.14 -12.59
CA CYS A 126 -8.12 1.85 -11.98
C CYS A 126 -7.11 1.03 -12.78
N HIS A 127 -6.09 0.51 -12.09
CA HIS A 127 -5.05 -0.34 -12.65
C HIS A 127 -5.09 -1.71 -11.98
N LEU A 128 -5.21 -2.77 -12.79
CA LEU A 128 -5.31 -4.15 -12.31
C LEU A 128 -3.95 -4.83 -12.31
N HIS A 129 -3.60 -5.44 -11.17
CA HIS A 129 -2.42 -6.28 -11.01
C HIS A 129 -2.83 -7.70 -10.64
N HIS A 130 -2.72 -8.63 -11.59
CA HIS A 130 -3.02 -10.04 -11.41
C HIS A 130 -1.74 -10.84 -11.13
N TYR A 131 -1.72 -11.64 -10.05
CA TYR A 131 -0.51 -12.35 -9.64
C TYR A 131 -0.34 -13.74 -10.26
N GLY A 132 -1.28 -14.21 -11.07
CA GLY A 132 -1.25 -15.54 -11.65
C GLY A 132 -1.38 -16.69 -10.63
N LYS A 133 -1.86 -16.41 -9.43
CA LYS A 133 -1.96 -17.39 -8.35
C LYS A 133 -3.30 -18.13 -8.39
N ALA A 134 -3.27 -19.44 -8.15
CA ALA A 134 -4.47 -20.22 -7.97
C ALA A 134 -5.28 -19.76 -6.75
N PHE A 135 -6.61 -19.95 -6.83
CA PHE A 135 -7.53 -19.69 -5.73
C PHE A 135 -7.08 -20.36 -4.42
N LYS A 136 -7.13 -19.59 -3.35
CA LYS A 136 -7.01 -20.08 -1.97
C LYS A 136 -7.63 -19.03 -1.05
N ALA A 137 -8.56 -19.42 -0.20
CA ALA A 137 -9.23 -18.52 0.74
C ALA A 137 -8.23 -17.68 1.54
N GLY A 138 -8.42 -16.37 1.58
CA GLY A 138 -7.57 -15.40 2.26
C GLY A 138 -6.21 -15.12 1.60
N ARG A 139 -5.88 -15.75 0.45
CA ARG A 139 -4.66 -15.46 -0.30
C ARG A 139 -4.85 -14.19 -1.12
N LYS A 140 -3.87 -13.29 -1.06
CA LYS A 140 -3.76 -12.17 -2.00
C LYS A 140 -3.40 -12.71 -3.39
N VAL A 141 -4.32 -12.58 -4.34
CA VAL A 141 -4.18 -13.11 -5.72
C VAL A 141 -4.01 -12.02 -6.76
N GLY A 142 -4.18 -10.78 -6.36
CA GLY A 142 -4.03 -9.57 -7.16
C GLY A 142 -4.38 -8.35 -6.34
N HIS A 143 -4.36 -7.20 -6.97
CA HIS A 143 -4.87 -5.95 -6.42
C HIS A 143 -5.31 -4.99 -7.53
N ALA A 144 -6.12 -4.02 -7.18
CA ALA A 144 -6.37 -2.83 -7.97
C ALA A 144 -5.66 -1.65 -7.32
N THR A 145 -4.98 -0.83 -8.13
CA THR A 145 -4.51 0.50 -7.72
C THR A 145 -5.39 1.56 -8.35
N LEU A 146 -5.79 2.52 -7.55
CA LEU A 146 -6.56 3.69 -7.95
C LEU A 146 -5.68 4.94 -7.82
N ARG A 147 -5.73 5.83 -8.84
CA ARG A 147 -5.03 7.12 -8.81
C ARG A 147 -5.93 8.20 -9.37
N CYS A 148 -6.51 8.99 -8.49
CA CYS A 148 -7.48 10.04 -8.81
C CYS A 148 -6.91 11.44 -8.57
N ALA A 149 -7.57 12.45 -9.14
CA ALA A 149 -7.17 13.84 -8.94
C ALA A 149 -7.45 14.35 -7.52
N ASP A 150 -8.50 13.82 -6.88
CA ASP A 150 -8.97 14.25 -5.56
C ASP A 150 -9.52 13.09 -4.73
N MET A 151 -9.64 13.32 -3.42
CA MET A 151 -10.09 12.32 -2.45
C MET A 151 -11.58 11.93 -2.63
N ALA A 152 -12.43 12.80 -3.16
CA ALA A 152 -13.85 12.47 -3.37
C ALA A 152 -13.97 11.45 -4.51
N SER A 153 -13.27 11.69 -5.62
CA SER A 153 -13.15 10.77 -6.74
C SER A 153 -12.55 9.44 -6.28
N LEU A 154 -11.47 9.47 -5.49
CA LEU A 154 -10.84 8.25 -4.97
C LEU A 154 -11.82 7.41 -4.15
N LYS A 155 -12.58 8.02 -3.22
CA LYS A 155 -13.58 7.31 -2.41
C LYS A 155 -14.66 6.68 -3.27
N ALA A 156 -15.13 7.36 -4.33
CA ALA A 156 -16.12 6.82 -5.25
C ALA A 156 -15.55 5.57 -5.96
N ARG A 157 -14.32 5.63 -6.48
CA ARG A 157 -13.68 4.48 -7.16
C ARG A 157 -13.39 3.32 -6.21
N ILE A 158 -13.00 3.59 -4.96
CA ILE A 158 -12.86 2.54 -3.93
C ILE A 158 -14.18 1.78 -3.77
N ALA A 159 -15.31 2.48 -3.66
CA ALA A 159 -16.61 1.86 -3.50
C ALA A 159 -17.01 1.01 -4.73
N GLU A 160 -16.70 1.47 -5.95
CA GLU A 160 -16.95 0.70 -7.18
C GLU A 160 -16.14 -0.61 -7.21
N VAL A 161 -14.85 -0.57 -6.88
CA VAL A 161 -14.01 -1.77 -6.82
C VAL A 161 -14.45 -2.71 -5.69
N ASP A 162 -14.78 -2.16 -4.51
CA ASP A 162 -15.24 -2.95 -3.36
C ASP A 162 -16.54 -3.71 -3.67
N ALA A 163 -17.47 -3.07 -4.38
CA ALA A 163 -18.71 -3.72 -4.82
C ALA A 163 -18.44 -4.93 -5.74
N LEU A 164 -17.39 -4.88 -6.58
CA LEU A 164 -16.98 -6.01 -7.43
C LEU A 164 -16.26 -7.12 -6.65
N ILE A 165 -15.65 -6.80 -5.51
CA ILE A 165 -14.99 -7.78 -4.65
C ILE A 165 -16.03 -8.57 -3.82
N GLN A 166 -17.14 -7.93 -3.45
CA GLN A 166 -18.17 -8.52 -2.60
C GLN A 166 -19.28 -9.28 -3.36
N GLY A 167 -19.44 -9.05 -4.64
CA GLY A 167 -20.44 -9.69 -5.53
C GLY A 167 -19.90 -10.88 -6.24
#